data_50cb4870fed2eda49e4385e47c66b9f2
#
_entry.id   50cb4870fed2eda49e4385e47c66b9f2
#
_cell.length_a   1.000
_cell.length_b   1.000
_cell.length_c   1.000
_cell.angle_alpha   90.00
_cell.angle_beta   90.00
_cell.angle_gamma   90.00
#
_symmetry.space_group_name_H-M   'P 1'
#
loop_
_entity.id
_entity.type
_entity.pdbx_description
1 polymer ?
#
loop_
_entity_poly.entity_id
_entity_poly.type
_entity_poly.pdbx_seq_one_letter_code
_entity_poly.pdbx_strand_id
1 'polypeptide(L)'
;GKAGIVGEENSRMLLFLIIISYLNKSPLHALVQGSSGSGKTHIISRIADLMPQEDVLRFTRITESSLYNWGEFDLFQKVVIIEDLDGLKEDALYALREFISNQVLRSSVTIKDKKGNNKSSHKIVKGQFSSLSATTKGETYEDNMSRSFLIAVDESKEQTKRIIEYQNKRNAGEIDPNQSQKTIHFIQQIIRSLKIYEVINPYATQLHLPEKVHKIRRLNEMYQAVIKQVT
;
A
#
# COMPACT_ATOMS: atom_id res chain seq x y z
N GLY A 1 1.78 -19.01 -0.28
CA GLY A 1 1.13 -19.92 0.65
C GLY A 1 -0.33 -20.21 0.30
N LYS A 2 -1.14 -20.60 1.27
CA LYS A 2 -2.54 -21.06 1.08
C LYS A 2 -3.45 -20.03 0.38
N ALA A 3 -3.15 -18.75 0.44
CA ALA A 3 -3.89 -17.69 -0.25
C ALA A 3 -3.44 -17.45 -1.71
N GLY A 4 -2.62 -18.34 -2.29
CA GLY A 4 -2.27 -18.31 -3.71
C GLY A 4 -1.00 -17.52 -4.07
N ILE A 5 -0.19 -17.11 -3.09
CA ILE A 5 1.14 -16.53 -3.33
C ILE A 5 2.19 -17.64 -3.20
N VAL A 6 3.01 -17.81 -4.22
CA VAL A 6 4.10 -18.81 -4.27
C VAL A 6 5.41 -18.13 -3.92
N GLY A 7 6.18 -18.70 -2.96
CA GLY A 7 7.42 -18.09 -2.49
C GLY A 7 7.20 -16.72 -1.85
N GLU A 8 8.17 -15.84 -2.00
CA GLU A 8 8.11 -14.45 -1.53
C GLU A 8 7.82 -14.32 -0.01
N GLU A 9 8.36 -15.26 0.80
CA GLU A 9 7.99 -15.40 2.21
C GLU A 9 8.17 -14.09 2.99
N ASN A 10 9.31 -13.42 2.81
CA ASN A 10 9.62 -12.18 3.51
C ASN A 10 8.83 -10.99 2.92
N SER A 11 8.80 -10.88 1.59
CA SER A 11 8.10 -9.79 0.90
C SER A 11 6.60 -9.82 1.20
N ARG A 12 5.96 -10.99 1.11
CA ARG A 12 4.51 -11.12 1.42
C ARG A 12 4.18 -10.86 2.89
N MET A 13 5.08 -11.24 3.82
CA MET A 13 4.88 -10.95 5.24
C MET A 13 4.98 -9.44 5.50
N LEU A 14 6.01 -8.79 4.95
CA LEU A 14 6.19 -7.36 5.10
C LEU A 14 5.04 -6.57 4.43
N LEU A 15 4.62 -6.96 3.22
CA LEU A 15 3.48 -6.35 2.55
C LEU A 15 2.19 -6.51 3.35
N PHE A 16 1.98 -7.67 3.99
CA PHE A 16 0.83 -7.90 4.85
C PHE A 16 0.86 -6.99 6.09
N LEU A 17 2.01 -6.85 6.76
CA LEU A 17 2.17 -5.93 7.88
C LEU A 17 1.95 -4.47 7.48
N ILE A 18 2.46 -4.08 6.30
CA ILE A 18 2.25 -2.73 5.77
C ILE A 18 0.77 -2.48 5.52
N ILE A 19 0.08 -3.41 4.84
CA ILE A 19 -1.31 -3.17 4.45
C ILE A 19 -2.25 -3.10 5.64
N ILE A 20 -2.10 -3.95 6.67
CA ILE A 20 -2.96 -3.91 7.85
C ILE A 20 -2.75 -2.66 8.72
N SER A 21 -1.68 -1.90 8.48
CA SER A 21 -1.43 -0.63 9.17
C SER A 21 -2.46 0.45 8.85
N TYR A 22 -3.35 0.25 7.86
CA TYR A 22 -4.41 1.19 7.52
C TYR A 22 -5.33 1.54 8.71
N LEU A 23 -5.37 0.67 9.71
CA LEU A 23 -6.09 0.89 10.96
C LEU A 23 -5.37 1.86 11.90
N ASN A 24 -4.06 2.03 11.78
CA ASN A 24 -3.24 2.82 12.68
C ASN A 24 -3.23 4.31 12.32
N LYS A 25 -2.91 5.17 13.29
CA LYS A 25 -2.78 6.62 13.10
C LYS A 25 -1.67 7.01 12.10
N SER A 26 -0.66 6.16 11.96
CA SER A 26 0.47 6.35 11.03
C SER A 26 0.58 5.14 10.10
N PRO A 27 -0.26 5.07 9.06
CA PRO A 27 -0.24 3.97 8.11
C PRO A 27 1.08 3.88 7.35
N LEU A 28 1.43 2.68 6.92
CA LEU A 28 2.61 2.40 6.14
C LEU A 28 2.25 2.23 4.65
N HIS A 29 3.24 2.42 3.79
CA HIS A 29 3.07 2.36 2.34
C HIS A 29 4.19 1.53 1.73
N ALA A 30 3.92 0.85 0.60
CA ALA A 30 4.95 0.13 -0.14
C ALA A 30 4.84 0.33 -1.65
N LEU A 31 6.01 0.35 -2.27
CA LEU A 31 6.23 0.24 -3.70
C LEU A 31 6.78 -1.15 -4.00
N VAL A 32 6.07 -1.92 -4.79
CA VAL A 32 6.53 -3.23 -5.26
C VAL A 32 7.19 -3.05 -6.62
N GLN A 33 8.50 -3.30 -6.65
CA GLN A 33 9.34 -3.12 -7.83
C GLN A 33 9.66 -4.46 -8.50
N GLY A 34 9.76 -4.43 -9.81
CA GLY A 34 10.24 -5.56 -10.63
C GLY A 34 10.03 -5.30 -12.11
N SER A 35 10.56 -6.16 -12.95
CA SER A 35 10.39 -6.08 -14.41
C SER A 35 8.93 -6.27 -14.85
N SER A 36 8.60 -5.93 -16.08
CA SER A 36 7.27 -6.21 -16.62
C SER A 36 7.02 -7.72 -16.64
N GLY A 37 5.85 -8.16 -16.15
CA GLY A 37 5.51 -9.58 -16.06
C GLY A 37 6.09 -10.34 -14.86
N SER A 38 6.86 -9.70 -13.97
CA SER A 38 7.47 -10.34 -12.79
C SER A 38 6.50 -10.77 -11.69
N GLY A 39 5.20 -10.42 -11.79
CA GLY A 39 4.19 -10.80 -10.80
C GLY A 39 3.86 -9.74 -9.74
N LYS A 40 4.36 -8.51 -9.87
CA LYS A 40 4.08 -7.39 -8.94
C LYS A 40 2.59 -7.21 -8.64
N THR A 41 1.80 -7.04 -9.70
CA THR A 41 0.34 -6.84 -9.56
C THR A 41 -0.33 -8.07 -8.95
N HIS A 42 0.17 -9.29 -9.24
CA HIS A 42 -0.36 -10.50 -8.64
C HIS A 42 -0.15 -10.53 -7.13
N ILE A 43 1.07 -10.27 -6.64
CA ILE A 43 1.36 -10.29 -5.20
C ILE A 43 0.57 -9.20 -4.46
N ILE A 44 0.52 -7.97 -5.00
CA ILE A 44 -0.26 -6.87 -4.42
C ILE A 44 -1.74 -7.24 -4.34
N SER A 45 -2.29 -7.77 -5.44
CA SER A 45 -3.71 -8.15 -5.52
C SER A 45 -4.05 -9.23 -4.50
N ARG A 46 -3.20 -10.27 -4.38
CA ARG A 46 -3.42 -11.36 -3.42
C ARG A 46 -3.28 -10.92 -1.97
N ILE A 47 -2.39 -9.99 -1.67
CA ILE A 47 -2.30 -9.38 -0.33
C ILE A 47 -3.54 -8.55 -0.04
N ALA A 48 -4.01 -7.76 -1.01
CA ALA A 48 -5.23 -6.96 -0.87
C ALA A 48 -6.51 -7.81 -0.72
N ASP A 49 -6.56 -9.01 -1.33
CA ASP A 49 -7.67 -9.94 -1.15
C ASP A 49 -7.82 -10.44 0.31
N LEU A 50 -6.74 -10.38 1.10
CA LEU A 50 -6.78 -10.75 2.52
C LEU A 50 -7.48 -9.69 3.39
N MET A 51 -7.63 -8.47 2.90
CA MET A 51 -8.28 -7.38 3.63
C MET A 51 -9.81 -7.44 3.50
N PRO A 52 -10.55 -6.93 4.47
CA PRO A 52 -12.00 -6.70 4.31
C PRO A 52 -12.24 -5.89 3.03
N GLN A 53 -13.07 -6.42 2.12
CA GLN A 53 -13.21 -5.82 0.79
C GLN A 53 -13.89 -4.45 0.81
N GLU A 54 -14.67 -4.17 1.83
CA GLU A 54 -15.29 -2.87 2.12
C GLU A 54 -14.25 -1.77 2.41
N ASP A 55 -13.04 -2.15 2.80
CA ASP A 55 -11.94 -1.22 3.10
C ASP A 55 -10.95 -1.08 1.95
N VAL A 56 -11.06 -1.89 0.89
CA VAL A 56 -10.10 -1.92 -0.22
C VAL A 56 -10.58 -1.09 -1.39
N LEU A 57 -9.75 -0.14 -1.79
CA LEU A 57 -9.94 0.69 -3.00
C LEU A 57 -8.86 0.34 -4.01
N ARG A 58 -9.25 -0.09 -5.21
CA ARG A 58 -8.34 -0.51 -6.28
C ARG A 58 -8.42 0.45 -7.45
N PHE A 59 -7.28 0.95 -7.88
CA PHE A 59 -7.17 1.88 -8.98
C PHE A 59 -6.13 1.41 -10.00
N THR A 60 -6.55 1.31 -11.24
CA THR A 60 -5.63 1.17 -12.37
C THR A 60 -5.01 2.52 -12.71
N ARG A 61 -5.77 3.60 -12.52
CA ARG A 61 -5.32 4.97 -12.81
C ARG A 61 -5.93 5.95 -11.81
N ILE A 62 -5.09 6.89 -11.38
CA ILE A 62 -5.49 8.03 -10.53
C ILE A 62 -5.10 9.32 -11.25
N THR A 63 -5.95 10.33 -11.19
CA THR A 63 -5.64 11.68 -11.66
C THR A 63 -5.51 12.62 -10.47
N GLU A 64 -4.76 13.71 -10.62
CA GLU A 64 -4.62 14.73 -9.58
C GLU A 64 -6.00 15.21 -9.11
N SER A 65 -6.85 15.62 -10.05
CA SER A 65 -8.17 16.13 -9.71
C SER A 65 -9.06 15.10 -9.00
N SER A 66 -8.89 13.79 -9.26
CA SER A 66 -9.65 12.77 -8.53
C SER A 66 -9.27 12.71 -7.06
N LEU A 67 -7.98 12.87 -6.71
CA LEU A 67 -7.51 12.88 -5.32
C LEU A 67 -8.11 14.02 -4.50
N TYR A 68 -8.29 15.20 -5.11
CA TYR A 68 -8.91 16.36 -4.46
C TYR A 68 -10.44 16.35 -4.46
N ASN A 69 -11.08 15.44 -5.18
CA ASN A 69 -12.54 15.36 -5.29
C ASN A 69 -13.20 14.26 -4.45
N TRP A 70 -12.42 13.53 -3.68
CA TRP A 70 -12.96 12.60 -2.68
C TRP A 70 -13.71 13.34 -1.57
N GLY A 71 -14.65 12.67 -0.93
CA GLY A 71 -15.24 13.16 0.30
C GLY A 71 -14.21 13.27 1.43
N GLU A 72 -14.48 14.11 2.42
CA GLU A 72 -13.50 14.42 3.47
C GLU A 72 -12.90 13.19 4.14
N PHE A 73 -13.68 12.11 4.31
CA PHE A 73 -13.28 10.89 5.02
C PHE A 73 -13.31 9.61 4.15
N ASP A 74 -13.50 9.72 2.83
CA ASP A 74 -13.64 8.54 1.96
C ASP A 74 -12.37 7.66 1.96
N LEU A 75 -11.22 8.25 2.25
CA LEU A 75 -9.93 7.57 2.35
C LEU A 75 -9.48 7.33 3.81
N PHE A 76 -10.40 7.50 4.76
CA PHE A 76 -10.09 7.25 6.17
C PHE A 76 -10.21 5.76 6.49
N GLN A 77 -9.16 5.17 7.06
CA GLN A 77 -9.04 3.74 7.34
C GLN A 77 -9.32 2.88 6.09
N LYS A 78 -8.68 3.21 4.98
CA LYS A 78 -8.77 2.49 3.72
C LYS A 78 -7.43 1.90 3.30
N VAL A 79 -7.52 0.87 2.49
CA VAL A 79 -6.41 0.28 1.77
C VAL A 79 -6.48 0.74 0.32
N VAL A 80 -5.45 1.42 -0.15
CA VAL A 80 -5.37 1.94 -1.51
C VAL A 80 -4.39 1.12 -2.33
N ILE A 81 -4.89 0.50 -3.39
CA ILE A 81 -4.09 -0.28 -4.34
C ILE A 81 -3.97 0.50 -5.65
N ILE A 82 -2.73 0.72 -6.09
CA ILE A 82 -2.43 1.36 -7.38
C ILE A 82 -1.66 0.36 -8.22
N GLU A 83 -2.33 -0.22 -9.21
CA GLU A 83 -1.78 -1.33 -10.00
C GLU A 83 -0.61 -0.93 -10.90
N ASP A 84 -0.59 0.32 -11.37
CA ASP A 84 0.46 0.87 -12.21
C ASP A 84 0.76 2.32 -11.82
N LEU A 85 1.83 2.50 -11.04
CA LEU A 85 2.29 3.82 -10.64
C LEU A 85 2.96 4.57 -11.80
N ASP A 86 3.58 3.83 -12.73
CA ASP A 86 4.33 4.39 -13.86
C ASP A 86 3.42 5.10 -14.86
N GLY A 87 2.14 4.76 -14.88
CA GLY A 87 1.12 5.40 -15.71
C GLY A 87 0.56 6.71 -15.13
N LEU A 88 0.96 7.12 -13.93
CA LEU A 88 0.49 8.37 -13.33
C LEU A 88 1.27 9.57 -13.88
N LYS A 89 0.57 10.69 -14.06
CA LYS A 89 1.21 11.98 -14.38
C LYS A 89 1.91 12.55 -13.14
N GLU A 90 2.90 13.42 -13.35
CA GLU A 90 3.68 14.06 -12.27
C GLU A 90 2.81 14.77 -11.23
N ASP A 91 1.78 15.48 -11.65
CA ASP A 91 0.86 16.19 -10.74
C ASP A 91 0.12 15.22 -9.82
N ALA A 92 -0.32 14.07 -10.36
CA ALA A 92 -0.97 13.03 -9.56
C ALA A 92 0.01 12.35 -8.59
N LEU A 93 1.25 12.11 -9.01
CA LEU A 93 2.32 11.58 -8.15
C LEU A 93 2.65 12.57 -7.03
N TYR A 94 2.73 13.86 -7.36
CA TYR A 94 2.96 14.90 -6.36
C TYR A 94 1.83 14.94 -5.32
N ALA A 95 0.58 14.97 -5.75
CA ALA A 95 -0.58 14.97 -4.86
C ALA A 95 -0.62 13.71 -3.99
N LEU A 96 -0.33 12.53 -4.56
CA LEU A 96 -0.26 11.28 -3.82
C LEU A 96 0.86 11.31 -2.75
N ARG A 97 2.04 11.83 -3.11
CA ARG A 97 3.16 12.00 -2.17
C ARG A 97 2.80 12.92 -1.01
N GLU A 98 2.19 14.07 -1.30
CA GLU A 98 1.73 15.00 -0.28
C GLU A 98 0.68 14.35 0.63
N PHE A 99 -0.22 13.56 0.05
CA PHE A 99 -1.24 12.86 0.79
C PHE A 99 -0.65 11.81 1.74
N ILE A 100 0.27 10.98 1.25
CA ILE A 100 1.01 10.00 2.07
C ILE A 100 1.79 10.72 3.20
N SER A 101 2.35 11.90 2.90
CA SER A 101 3.18 12.63 3.84
C SER A 101 2.40 13.32 4.94
N ASN A 102 1.26 13.90 4.61
CA ASN A 102 0.51 14.80 5.49
C ASN A 102 -0.82 14.22 5.94
N GLN A 103 -1.26 13.10 5.36
CA GLN A 103 -2.57 12.46 5.58
C GLN A 103 -3.75 13.42 5.31
N VAL A 104 -3.51 14.49 4.60
CA VAL A 104 -4.53 15.48 4.25
C VAL A 104 -4.15 16.21 2.96
N LEU A 105 -5.11 16.34 2.07
CA LEU A 105 -5.03 17.23 0.92
C LEU A 105 -5.96 18.43 1.14
N ARG A 106 -5.46 19.62 0.82
CA ARG A 106 -6.23 20.86 0.87
C ARG A 106 -6.15 21.53 -0.49
N SER A 107 -7.29 21.90 -1.04
CA SER A 107 -7.36 22.66 -2.27
C SER A 107 -8.29 23.86 -2.12
N SER A 108 -7.97 24.92 -2.85
CA SER A 108 -8.83 26.07 -3.01
C SER A 108 -9.15 26.22 -4.48
N VAL A 109 -10.42 26.16 -4.83
CA VAL A 109 -10.91 26.28 -6.20
C VAL A 109 -11.88 27.45 -6.30
N THR A 110 -11.83 28.15 -7.44
CA THR A 110 -12.81 29.20 -7.72
C THR A 110 -14.03 28.56 -8.37
N ILE A 111 -15.20 28.76 -7.77
CA ILE A 111 -16.48 28.34 -8.30
C ILE A 111 -17.34 29.57 -8.60
N LYS A 112 -18.26 29.46 -9.56
CA LYS A 112 -19.28 30.50 -9.78
C LYS A 112 -20.47 30.26 -8.88
N ASP A 113 -20.92 31.31 -8.20
CA ASP A 113 -22.14 31.29 -7.44
C ASP A 113 -23.39 31.29 -8.38
N LYS A 114 -24.59 31.17 -7.82
CA LYS A 114 -25.84 31.19 -8.58
C LYS A 114 -26.07 32.52 -9.35
N LYS A 115 -25.32 33.59 -9.03
CA LYS A 115 -25.39 34.92 -9.67
C LYS A 115 -24.24 35.11 -10.65
N GLY A 116 -23.38 34.10 -10.89
CA GLY A 116 -22.26 34.16 -11.80
C GLY A 116 -20.99 34.82 -11.23
N ASN A 117 -20.97 35.21 -9.95
CA ASN A 117 -19.79 35.78 -9.30
C ASN A 117 -18.80 34.69 -8.90
N ASN A 118 -17.51 35.02 -8.97
CA ASN A 118 -16.45 34.11 -8.51
C ASN A 118 -16.44 34.03 -6.97
N LYS A 119 -16.47 32.80 -6.45
CA LYS A 119 -16.34 32.50 -5.03
C LYS A 119 -15.27 31.45 -4.83
N SER A 120 -14.40 31.62 -3.83
CA SER A 120 -13.46 30.58 -3.42
C SER A 120 -14.19 29.49 -2.65
N SER A 121 -13.91 28.23 -3.01
CA SER A 121 -14.36 27.05 -2.26
C SER A 121 -13.13 26.28 -1.80
N HIS A 122 -13.12 25.87 -0.54
CA HIS A 122 -12.05 25.07 0.04
C HIS A 122 -12.53 23.63 0.15
N LYS A 123 -11.67 22.71 -0.26
CA LYS A 123 -11.89 21.28 -0.11
C LYS A 123 -10.78 20.68 0.77
N ILE A 124 -11.16 19.77 1.63
CA ILE A 124 -10.25 19.02 2.50
C ILE A 124 -10.58 17.55 2.31
N VAL A 125 -9.56 16.73 2.01
CA VAL A 125 -9.67 15.28 1.98
C VAL A 125 -8.70 14.73 3.03
N LYS A 126 -9.21 13.97 3.98
CA LYS A 126 -8.42 13.31 5.02
C LYS A 126 -8.20 11.86 4.65
N GLY A 127 -6.97 11.39 4.74
CA GLY A 127 -6.59 10.05 4.29
C GLY A 127 -5.65 9.36 5.26
N GLN A 128 -6.22 8.72 6.26
CA GLN A 128 -5.50 7.71 7.03
C GLN A 128 -5.65 6.38 6.30
N PHE A 129 -4.75 6.09 5.36
CA PHE A 129 -4.80 4.88 4.53
C PHE A 129 -3.42 4.25 4.37
N SER A 130 -3.34 2.94 4.23
CA SER A 130 -2.15 2.27 3.72
C SER A 130 -2.23 2.12 2.20
N SER A 131 -1.09 2.02 1.51
CA SER A 131 -1.09 1.81 0.08
C SER A 131 -0.04 0.81 -0.38
N LEU A 132 -0.41 0.01 -1.39
CA LEU A 132 0.50 -0.81 -2.16
C LEU A 132 0.43 -0.39 -3.62
N SER A 133 1.58 -0.13 -4.23
CA SER A 133 1.67 0.29 -5.62
C SER A 133 2.72 -0.53 -6.37
N ALA A 134 2.50 -0.79 -7.66
CA ALA A 134 3.46 -1.48 -8.51
C ALA A 134 4.22 -0.48 -9.40
N THR A 135 5.51 -0.72 -9.58
CA THR A 135 6.38 0.07 -10.46
C THR A 135 7.44 -0.78 -11.14
N THR A 136 7.86 -0.39 -12.32
CA THR A 136 9.06 -0.89 -13.01
C THR A 136 10.26 0.03 -12.80
N LYS A 137 10.06 1.23 -12.27
CA LYS A 137 11.03 2.33 -12.18
C LYS A 137 11.36 2.70 -10.72
N GLY A 138 11.65 1.70 -9.88
CA GLY A 138 11.84 1.91 -8.43
C GLY A 138 12.82 3.01 -8.07
N GLU A 139 13.96 3.10 -8.76
CA GLU A 139 14.98 4.14 -8.52
C GLU A 139 14.44 5.55 -8.76
N THR A 140 13.59 5.74 -9.79
CA THR A 140 12.99 7.04 -10.11
C THR A 140 12.07 7.53 -8.99
N TYR A 141 11.44 6.61 -8.26
CA TYR A 141 10.50 6.94 -7.18
C TYR A 141 11.14 7.00 -5.80
N GLU A 142 12.40 6.61 -5.65
CA GLU A 142 13.09 6.60 -4.36
C GLU A 142 13.07 7.95 -3.66
N ASP A 143 13.21 9.05 -4.40
CA ASP A 143 13.08 10.39 -3.86
C ASP A 143 11.64 10.83 -3.65
N ASN A 144 10.77 10.54 -4.60
CA ASN A 144 9.38 11.00 -4.59
C ASN A 144 8.51 10.23 -3.59
N MET A 145 8.81 8.96 -3.37
CA MET A 145 8.03 8.07 -2.48
C MET A 145 8.85 7.60 -1.26
N SER A 146 9.72 8.46 -0.76
CA SER A 146 10.65 8.17 0.35
C SER A 146 9.99 7.82 1.70
N ARG A 147 8.66 7.83 1.77
CA ARG A 147 7.87 7.33 2.90
C ARG A 147 7.24 5.96 2.63
N SER A 148 7.58 5.34 1.51
CA SER A 148 7.13 4.00 1.15
C SER A 148 8.29 3.03 1.20
N PHE A 149 8.04 1.81 1.66
CA PHE A 149 9.00 0.72 1.55
C PHE A 149 9.14 0.30 0.10
N LEU A 150 10.36 0.24 -0.39
CA LEU A 150 10.65 -0.31 -1.71
C LEU A 150 10.92 -1.81 -1.56
N ILE A 151 10.07 -2.63 -2.14
CA ILE A 151 10.13 -4.09 -2.03
C ILE A 151 10.27 -4.66 -3.44
N ALA A 152 11.42 -5.27 -3.71
CA ALA A 152 11.65 -5.97 -4.98
C ALA A 152 11.00 -7.35 -4.95
N VAL A 153 10.38 -7.76 -6.06
CA VAL A 153 9.94 -9.15 -6.24
C VAL A 153 11.13 -10.04 -6.60
N ASP A 154 11.07 -11.30 -6.21
CA ASP A 154 12.10 -12.28 -6.54
C ASP A 154 11.91 -12.76 -8.00
N GLU A 155 12.82 -12.33 -8.88
CA GLU A 155 12.86 -12.70 -10.30
C GLU A 155 13.87 -13.83 -10.57
N SER A 156 14.32 -14.55 -9.54
CA SER A 156 15.25 -15.68 -9.70
C SER A 156 14.65 -16.79 -10.53
N LYS A 157 15.53 -17.60 -11.14
CA LYS A 157 15.12 -18.78 -11.89
C LYS A 157 14.40 -19.79 -11.01
N GLU A 158 14.81 -19.90 -9.76
CA GLU A 158 14.23 -20.78 -8.75
C GLU A 158 12.78 -20.36 -8.42
N GLN A 159 12.56 -19.09 -8.22
CA GLN A 159 11.22 -18.55 -7.95
C GLN A 159 10.31 -18.71 -9.19
N THR A 160 10.82 -18.41 -10.37
CA THR A 160 10.09 -18.61 -11.64
C THR A 160 9.67 -20.07 -11.80
N LYS A 161 10.56 -21.02 -11.49
CA LYS A 161 10.28 -22.47 -11.54
C LYS A 161 9.15 -22.88 -10.59
N ARG A 162 9.18 -22.38 -9.35
CA ARG A 162 8.12 -22.62 -8.35
C ARG A 162 6.76 -22.08 -8.82
N ILE A 163 6.75 -20.90 -9.44
CA ILE A 163 5.51 -20.30 -9.97
C ILE A 163 4.95 -21.14 -11.11
N ILE A 164 5.79 -21.57 -12.07
CA ILE A 164 5.37 -22.42 -13.19
C ILE A 164 4.82 -23.76 -12.68
N GLU A 165 5.50 -24.39 -11.71
CA GLU A 165 5.04 -25.64 -11.11
C GLU A 165 3.67 -25.48 -10.44
N TYR A 166 3.48 -24.38 -9.69
CA TYR A 166 2.19 -24.07 -9.08
C TYR A 166 1.09 -23.86 -10.14
N GLN A 167 1.39 -23.15 -11.23
CA GLN A 167 0.46 -22.93 -12.33
C GLN A 167 0.06 -24.26 -12.99
N ASN A 168 1.01 -25.15 -13.19
CA ASN A 168 0.76 -26.48 -13.77
C ASN A 168 -0.12 -27.32 -12.85
N LYS A 169 0.18 -27.39 -11.54
CA LYS A 169 -0.66 -28.08 -10.56
C LYS A 169 -2.09 -27.52 -10.50
N ARG A 170 -2.24 -26.20 -10.57
CA ARG A 170 -3.55 -25.57 -10.62
C ARG A 170 -4.33 -25.96 -11.88
N ASN A 171 -3.67 -25.95 -13.04
CA ASN A 171 -4.29 -26.32 -14.31
C ASN A 171 -4.60 -27.83 -14.39
N ALA A 172 -3.84 -28.65 -13.68
CA ALA A 172 -4.12 -30.10 -13.53
C ALA A 172 -5.24 -30.40 -12.53
N GLY A 173 -5.80 -29.41 -11.85
CA GLY A 173 -6.85 -29.59 -10.84
C GLY A 173 -6.34 -30.16 -9.50
N GLU A 174 -5.02 -30.17 -9.28
CA GLU A 174 -4.41 -30.67 -8.03
C GLU A 174 -4.53 -29.66 -6.86
N ILE A 175 -4.93 -28.41 -7.14
CA ILE A 175 -5.08 -27.37 -6.15
C ILE A 175 -6.57 -27.06 -5.96
N ASP A 176 -7.07 -27.28 -4.74
CA ASP A 176 -8.44 -26.93 -4.40
C ASP A 176 -8.62 -25.41 -4.35
N PRO A 177 -9.42 -24.81 -5.26
CA PRO A 177 -9.67 -23.38 -5.27
C PRO A 177 -10.42 -22.90 -4.02
N ASN A 178 -11.22 -23.77 -3.39
CA ASN A 178 -11.99 -23.43 -2.20
C ASN A 178 -11.09 -23.23 -0.97
N GLN A 179 -9.93 -23.87 -0.92
CA GLN A 179 -8.99 -23.70 0.19
C GLN A 179 -8.46 -22.27 0.25
N SER A 180 -8.16 -21.67 -0.89
CA SER A 180 -7.71 -20.29 -0.94
C SER A 180 -8.81 -19.33 -0.45
N GLN A 181 -10.04 -19.51 -0.91
CA GLN A 181 -11.18 -18.69 -0.49
C GLN A 181 -11.47 -18.80 1.02
N LYS A 182 -11.45 -20.01 1.56
CA LYS A 182 -11.60 -20.24 3.03
C LYS A 182 -10.51 -19.52 3.81
N THR A 183 -9.26 -19.58 3.34
CA THR A 183 -8.13 -18.91 3.99
C THR A 183 -8.29 -17.39 3.95
N ILE A 184 -8.66 -16.83 2.80
CA ILE A 184 -8.91 -15.40 2.63
C ILE A 184 -10.02 -14.95 3.59
N HIS A 185 -11.17 -15.62 3.56
CA HIS A 185 -12.29 -15.29 4.44
C HIS A 185 -11.92 -15.35 5.92
N PHE A 186 -11.19 -16.39 6.35
CA PHE A 186 -10.73 -16.51 7.72
C PHE A 186 -9.83 -15.33 8.14
N ILE A 187 -8.88 -14.92 7.28
CA ILE A 187 -8.00 -13.78 7.57
C ILE A 187 -8.81 -12.48 7.63
N GLN A 188 -9.75 -12.26 6.72
CA GLN A 188 -10.63 -11.10 6.74
C GLN A 188 -11.43 -11.00 8.05
N GLN A 189 -11.91 -12.12 8.59
CA GLN A 189 -12.61 -12.12 9.89
C GLN A 189 -11.67 -11.76 11.05
N ILE A 190 -10.44 -12.26 11.03
CA ILE A 190 -9.42 -11.86 12.01
C ILE A 190 -9.19 -10.35 11.94
N ILE A 191 -8.99 -9.79 10.75
CA ILE A 191 -8.71 -8.37 10.58
C ILE A 191 -9.89 -7.51 11.08
N ARG A 192 -11.14 -7.90 10.79
CA ARG A 192 -12.33 -7.21 11.33
C ARG A 192 -12.42 -7.25 12.85
N SER A 193 -11.79 -8.22 13.49
CA SER A 193 -11.77 -8.37 14.95
C SER A 193 -10.61 -7.62 15.62
N LEU A 194 -9.65 -7.09 14.84
CA LEU A 194 -8.51 -6.36 15.39
C LEU A 194 -8.97 -5.11 16.12
N LYS A 195 -8.37 -4.86 17.26
CA LYS A 195 -8.55 -3.63 18.02
C LYS A 195 -7.30 -2.78 17.91
N ILE A 196 -7.50 -1.47 17.80
CA ILE A 196 -6.39 -0.52 17.73
C ILE A 196 -5.94 -0.22 19.15
N TYR A 197 -4.66 -0.43 19.42
CA TYR A 197 -4.02 -0.07 20.69
C TYR A 197 -2.95 0.99 20.44
N GLU A 198 -2.76 1.85 21.44
CA GLU A 198 -1.62 2.76 21.43
C GLU A 198 -0.39 1.99 21.94
N VAL A 199 0.59 1.78 21.06
CA VAL A 199 1.81 1.04 21.37
C VAL A 199 2.94 2.03 21.63
N ILE A 200 3.57 1.91 22.80
CA ILE A 200 4.79 2.64 23.17
C ILE A 200 5.95 1.64 23.16
N ASN A 201 6.99 1.96 22.41
CA ASN A 201 8.22 1.18 22.40
C ASN A 201 9.19 1.71 23.48
N PRO A 202 9.33 1.06 24.64
CA PRO A 202 10.21 1.54 25.71
C PRO A 202 11.69 1.44 25.35
N TYR A 203 12.03 0.66 24.33
CA TYR A 203 13.40 0.45 23.87
C TYR A 203 13.78 1.37 22.69
N ALA A 204 12.92 2.29 22.29
CA ALA A 204 13.13 3.13 21.10
C ALA A 204 14.45 3.92 21.18
N THR A 205 14.85 4.38 22.39
CA THR A 205 16.09 5.12 22.61
C THR A 205 17.37 4.26 22.52
N GLN A 206 17.22 2.95 22.54
CA GLN A 206 18.32 1.97 22.44
C GLN A 206 18.51 1.43 21.01
N LEU A 207 17.58 1.76 20.10
CA LEU A 207 17.61 1.28 18.73
C LEU A 207 18.29 2.32 17.84
N HIS A 208 19.33 1.93 17.17
CA HIS A 208 20.10 2.80 16.29
C HIS A 208 20.18 2.20 14.89
N LEU A 209 19.88 3.01 13.88
CA LEU A 209 20.12 2.64 12.49
C LEU A 209 21.58 2.96 12.13
N PRO A 210 22.22 2.21 11.21
CA PRO A 210 23.57 2.50 10.74
C PRO A 210 23.66 3.91 10.15
N GLU A 211 24.68 4.68 10.50
CA GLU A 211 24.86 6.08 10.05
C GLU A 211 24.95 6.25 8.53
N LYS A 212 25.41 5.20 7.82
CA LYS A 212 25.54 5.19 6.35
C LYS A 212 24.20 5.11 5.60
N VAL A 213 23.08 4.97 6.31
CA VAL A 213 21.78 4.82 5.65
C VAL A 213 21.29 6.16 5.11
N HIS A 214 20.95 6.17 3.82
CA HIS A 214 20.35 7.35 3.18
C HIS A 214 18.99 7.68 3.80
N LYS A 215 18.69 8.97 3.98
CA LYS A 215 17.41 9.45 4.56
C LYS A 215 17.09 8.87 5.96
N ILE A 216 18.11 8.67 6.78
CA ILE A 216 18.05 7.98 8.08
C ILE A 216 16.88 8.43 8.97
N ARG A 217 16.55 9.74 9.00
CA ARG A 217 15.46 10.28 9.82
C ARG A 217 14.10 9.66 9.45
N ARG A 218 13.80 9.59 8.15
CA ARG A 218 12.54 8.99 7.66
C ARG A 218 12.52 7.49 7.87
N LEU A 219 13.65 6.82 7.58
CA LEU A 219 13.75 5.38 7.78
C LEU A 219 13.55 5.01 9.25
N ASN A 220 14.07 5.83 10.18
CA ASN A 220 13.87 5.59 11.61
C ASN A 220 12.37 5.68 12.00
N GLU A 221 11.63 6.66 11.50
CA GLU A 221 10.17 6.75 11.73
C GLU A 221 9.44 5.52 11.17
N MET A 222 9.78 5.11 9.96
CA MET A 222 9.19 3.92 9.32
C MET A 222 9.54 2.64 10.10
N TYR A 223 10.76 2.51 10.56
CA TYR A 223 11.23 1.38 11.37
C TYR A 223 10.48 1.29 12.70
N GLN A 224 10.35 2.40 13.41
CA GLN A 224 9.56 2.47 14.65
C GLN A 224 8.07 2.16 14.41
N ALA A 225 7.52 2.59 13.27
CA ALA A 225 6.14 2.28 12.90
C ALA A 225 5.94 0.78 12.64
N VAL A 226 6.90 0.09 11.99
CA VAL A 226 6.85 -1.37 11.82
C VAL A 226 6.93 -2.09 13.16
N ILE A 227 7.81 -1.66 14.08
CA ILE A 227 7.90 -2.26 15.43
C ILE A 227 6.53 -2.16 16.12
N LYS A 228 5.92 -0.98 16.14
CA LYS A 228 4.60 -0.78 16.73
C LYS A 228 3.49 -1.59 16.05
N GLN A 229 3.68 -1.94 14.78
CA GLN A 229 2.70 -2.73 14.01
C GLN A 229 2.74 -4.22 14.38
N VAL A 230 3.89 -4.76 14.81
CA VAL A 230 4.07 -6.17 15.15
C VAL A 230 3.91 -6.47 16.65
N THR A 231 3.76 -5.44 17.46
CA THR A 231 3.52 -5.54 18.91
C THR A 231 2.03 -5.58 19.21
#